data_2ebc85a99a9cbde8d67e1f757aec8d90
#
_entry.id   2ebc85a99a9cbde8d67e1f757aec8d90
#
_cell.length_a   1.000
_cell.length_b   1.000
_cell.length_c   1.000
_cell.angle_alpha   90.00
_cell.angle_beta   90.00
_cell.angle_gamma   90.00
#
_symmetry.space_group_name_H-M   'P 1'
#
loop_
_entity.id
_entity.type
_entity.pdbx_description
1 polymer ?
#
loop_
_entity_poly.entity_id
_entity_poly.type
_entity_poly.pdbx_seq_one_letter_code
_entity_poly.pdbx_strand_id
1 'polypeptide(L)'
;YALDAEGNSKVYTQEITIPEPEITGQVVVSIDVPKDKIKMRSFEATFTADANCSRIHVGQSSAGLIASGGKSFDNMTEEEICASIVRLGAEVPLAYTGAFSKEFAGKDMVPNTSYIVYAIPIDKEGKIGKVVYKSVTTGTPVYDGTGEITSVTFPDQVTPEKLLVDISVSDNVEFVRVLWESGTGPGSLDLKTIMADEDSRNVHWYEYATADLPKLKTEDNNGGLYITSPGSTYYLRAVTVD
;
A
#
# COMPACT_ATOMS: atom_id res chain seq x y z
N TYR A 1 4.89 -0.05 -36.51
CA TYR A 1 4.34 1.08 -37.27
C TYR A 1 5.43 1.60 -38.21
N ALA A 2 5.20 1.49 -39.48
CA ALA A 2 6.11 1.97 -40.51
C ALA A 2 5.33 2.86 -41.49
N LEU A 3 5.95 3.96 -41.93
CA LEU A 3 5.45 4.85 -42.97
C LEU A 3 6.31 4.68 -44.21
N ASP A 4 5.70 4.65 -45.39
CA ASP A 4 6.40 4.81 -46.65
C ASP A 4 6.74 6.28 -46.91
N ALA A 5 7.42 6.53 -48.03
CA ALA A 5 7.81 7.89 -48.42
C ALA A 5 6.62 8.82 -48.71
N GLU A 6 5.46 8.26 -49.03
CA GLU A 6 4.20 8.96 -49.28
C GLU A 6 3.35 9.15 -48.03
N GLY A 7 3.83 8.65 -46.86
CA GLY A 7 3.15 8.77 -45.57
C GLY A 7 2.06 7.71 -45.35
N ASN A 8 1.97 6.68 -46.17
CA ASN A 8 1.03 5.57 -45.94
C ASN A 8 1.60 4.64 -44.84
N SER A 9 0.71 4.08 -44.04
CA SER A 9 1.08 3.16 -42.96
C SER A 9 0.44 1.79 -43.14
N LYS A 10 1.16 0.76 -42.75
CA LYS A 10 0.65 -0.60 -42.68
C LYS A 10 0.76 -1.11 -41.25
N VAL A 11 -0.35 -1.55 -40.70
CA VAL A 11 -0.39 -2.20 -39.38
C VAL A 11 -0.09 -3.68 -39.57
N TYR A 12 0.91 -4.15 -38.86
CA TYR A 12 1.18 -5.57 -38.71
C TYR A 12 0.67 -6.02 -37.33
N THR A 13 -0.15 -7.04 -37.30
CA THR A 13 -0.67 -7.64 -36.07
C THR A 13 -0.29 -9.11 -36.04
N GLN A 14 0.30 -9.53 -34.94
CA GLN A 14 0.60 -10.93 -34.68
C GLN A 14 0.03 -11.29 -33.31
N GLU A 15 -0.71 -12.37 -33.24
CA GLU A 15 -1.14 -12.96 -31.98
C GLU A 15 -0.02 -13.79 -31.39
N ILE A 16 0.29 -13.54 -30.13
CA ILE A 16 1.28 -14.29 -29.35
C ILE A 16 0.59 -14.76 -28.07
N THR A 17 0.50 -16.06 -27.90
CA THR A 17 0.00 -16.66 -26.68
C THR A 17 1.18 -16.94 -25.73
N ILE A 18 1.16 -16.33 -24.57
CA ILE A 18 2.10 -16.61 -23.48
C ILE A 18 1.55 -17.81 -22.71
N PRO A 19 2.29 -18.91 -22.57
CA PRO A 19 1.80 -20.09 -21.85
C PRO A 19 1.62 -19.76 -20.37
N GLU A 20 0.65 -20.41 -19.75
CA GLU A 20 0.45 -20.32 -18.29
C GLU A 20 1.67 -20.89 -17.56
N PRO A 21 2.02 -20.34 -16.39
CA PRO A 21 3.12 -20.85 -15.58
C PRO A 21 2.80 -22.25 -15.05
N GLU A 22 3.75 -23.18 -15.17
CA GLU A 22 3.60 -24.54 -14.67
C GLU A 22 4.07 -24.66 -13.22
N ILE A 23 3.19 -25.19 -12.35
CA ILE A 23 3.48 -25.47 -10.93
C ILE A 23 3.81 -26.96 -10.81
N THR A 24 5.07 -27.31 -11.02
CA THR A 24 5.55 -28.70 -11.08
C THR A 24 6.58 -29.07 -10.02
N GLY A 25 7.11 -28.07 -9.30
CA GLY A 25 8.08 -28.29 -8.23
C GLY A 25 7.43 -28.92 -6.97
N GLN A 26 8.23 -29.61 -6.18
CA GLN A 26 7.78 -30.30 -4.96
C GLN A 26 8.07 -29.53 -3.67
N VAL A 27 8.72 -28.37 -3.80
CA VAL A 27 9.08 -27.54 -2.63
C VAL A 27 7.86 -26.88 -2.00
N VAL A 28 7.89 -26.78 -0.68
CA VAL A 28 6.80 -26.25 0.14
C VAL A 28 7.28 -25.09 0.98
N VAL A 29 6.41 -24.12 1.15
CA VAL A 29 6.58 -22.99 2.07
C VAL A 29 5.35 -22.88 2.96
N SER A 30 5.52 -22.40 4.19
CA SER A 30 4.42 -22.02 5.07
C SER A 30 4.44 -20.52 5.33
N ILE A 31 3.24 -19.97 5.57
CA ILE A 31 3.03 -18.56 5.92
C ILE A 31 2.37 -18.51 7.29
N ASP A 32 2.98 -17.81 8.23
CA ASP A 32 2.36 -17.47 9.50
C ASP A 32 2.22 -15.95 9.64
N VAL A 33 1.06 -15.50 10.11
CA VAL A 33 0.79 -14.08 10.40
C VAL A 33 0.19 -14.03 11.80
N PRO A 34 1.01 -13.73 12.81
CA PRO A 34 0.56 -13.61 14.19
C PRO A 34 -0.43 -12.44 14.34
N LYS A 35 -1.45 -12.63 15.15
CA LYS A 35 -2.51 -11.61 15.34
C LYS A 35 -1.99 -10.32 15.93
N ASP A 36 -1.01 -10.42 16.83
CA ASP A 36 -0.34 -9.27 17.46
C ASP A 36 0.57 -8.50 16.53
N LYS A 37 0.81 -9.04 15.33
CA LYS A 37 1.58 -8.41 14.26
C LYS A 37 0.70 -7.77 13.19
N ILE A 38 -0.61 -7.80 13.36
CA ILE A 38 -1.55 -7.14 12.46
C ILE A 38 -1.89 -5.77 13.03
N LYS A 39 -1.50 -4.74 12.30
CA LYS A 39 -1.79 -3.36 12.59
C LYS A 39 -2.82 -2.80 11.59
N MET A 40 -3.14 -1.55 11.75
CA MET A 40 -4.13 -0.86 10.93
C MET A 40 -3.73 -0.76 9.44
N ARG A 41 -2.44 -0.54 9.18
CA ARG A 41 -1.90 -0.36 7.82
C ARG A 41 -0.66 -1.20 7.54
N SER A 42 -0.41 -2.18 8.37
CA SER A 42 0.67 -3.14 8.17
C SER A 42 0.37 -4.48 8.80
N PHE A 43 1.10 -5.48 8.39
CA PHE A 43 1.21 -6.75 9.08
C PHE A 43 2.57 -7.39 8.82
N GLU A 44 3.06 -8.16 9.77
CA GLU A 44 4.27 -8.96 9.60
C GLU A 44 3.89 -10.42 9.32
N ALA A 45 4.49 -10.99 8.29
CA ALA A 45 4.34 -12.40 7.96
C ALA A 45 5.69 -13.10 8.06
N THR A 46 5.68 -14.30 8.65
CA THR A 46 6.83 -15.20 8.71
C THR A 46 6.67 -16.31 7.68
N PHE A 47 7.72 -16.51 6.91
CA PHE A 47 7.79 -17.53 5.85
C PHE A 47 8.82 -18.59 6.25
N THR A 48 8.46 -19.86 6.10
CA THR A 48 9.36 -20.99 6.37
C THR A 48 9.31 -21.95 5.21
N ALA A 49 10.47 -22.16 4.57
CA ALA A 49 10.61 -23.07 3.44
C ALA A 49 11.29 -24.37 3.83
N ASP A 50 11.03 -25.42 3.07
CA ASP A 50 11.80 -26.65 3.17
C ASP A 50 13.25 -26.49 2.63
N ALA A 51 14.13 -27.44 2.94
CA ALA A 51 15.56 -27.40 2.60
C ALA A 51 15.84 -27.48 1.09
N ASN A 52 14.87 -27.89 0.27
CA ASN A 52 15.01 -28.03 -1.18
C ASN A 52 14.59 -26.75 -1.91
N CYS A 53 13.98 -25.81 -1.21
CA CYS A 53 13.63 -24.52 -1.75
C CYS A 53 14.90 -23.68 -1.98
N SER A 54 15.13 -23.26 -3.22
CA SER A 54 16.28 -22.41 -3.56
C SER A 54 15.99 -20.93 -3.33
N ARG A 55 14.73 -20.53 -3.52
CA ARG A 55 14.27 -19.15 -3.31
C ARG A 55 12.76 -19.10 -3.13
N ILE A 56 12.30 -18.02 -2.50
CA ILE A 56 10.87 -17.77 -2.30
C ILE A 56 10.57 -16.35 -2.80
N HIS A 57 9.61 -16.21 -3.68
CA HIS A 57 9.04 -14.89 -3.98
C HIS A 57 7.84 -14.66 -3.09
N VAL A 58 7.77 -13.53 -2.42
CA VAL A 58 6.67 -13.19 -1.52
C VAL A 58 6.07 -11.83 -1.87
N GLY A 59 4.79 -11.70 -1.67
CA GLY A 59 4.09 -10.45 -1.91
C GLY A 59 2.77 -10.39 -1.17
N GLN A 60 2.13 -9.26 -1.31
CA GLN A 60 0.75 -9.05 -0.89
C GLN A 60 -0.04 -8.39 -2.01
N SER A 61 -1.33 -8.63 -2.06
CA SER A 61 -2.22 -8.03 -3.04
C SER A 61 -3.65 -7.94 -2.49
N SER A 62 -4.47 -7.08 -3.05
CA SER A 62 -5.91 -7.16 -2.80
C SER A 62 -6.52 -8.36 -3.53
N ALA A 63 -7.61 -8.88 -2.99
CA ALA A 63 -8.37 -9.96 -3.66
C ALA A 63 -8.81 -9.57 -5.08
N GLY A 64 -9.13 -8.28 -5.30
CA GLY A 64 -9.53 -7.77 -6.61
C GLY A 64 -8.43 -7.81 -7.66
N LEU A 65 -7.16 -7.64 -7.27
CA LEU A 65 -6.02 -7.74 -8.19
C LEU A 65 -5.65 -9.19 -8.53
N ILE A 66 -5.94 -10.13 -7.63
CA ILE A 66 -5.75 -11.56 -7.89
C ILE A 66 -6.88 -12.09 -8.78
N ALA A 67 -8.07 -11.51 -8.69
CA ALA A 67 -9.20 -11.88 -9.53
C ALA A 67 -8.85 -11.80 -11.02
N SER A 68 -9.24 -12.81 -11.79
CA SER A 68 -8.94 -12.88 -13.21
C SER A 68 -10.05 -13.58 -13.99
N GLY A 69 -10.06 -13.44 -15.32
CA GLY A 69 -11.04 -14.08 -16.17
C GLY A 69 -12.49 -13.64 -15.94
N GLY A 70 -12.70 -12.44 -15.38
CA GLY A 70 -14.04 -11.93 -15.03
C GLY A 70 -14.66 -12.58 -13.79
N LYS A 71 -13.92 -13.43 -13.07
CA LYS A 71 -14.36 -14.03 -11.80
C LYS A 71 -13.88 -13.18 -10.62
N SER A 72 -14.70 -13.07 -9.59
CA SER A 72 -14.24 -12.58 -8.28
C SER A 72 -13.36 -13.63 -7.59
N PHE A 73 -12.48 -13.20 -6.70
CA PHE A 73 -11.58 -14.10 -5.94
C PHE A 73 -12.30 -15.28 -5.30
N ASP A 74 -13.46 -15.05 -4.68
CA ASP A 74 -14.24 -16.08 -3.98
C ASP A 74 -14.86 -17.13 -4.93
N ASN A 75 -14.89 -16.85 -6.23
CA ASN A 75 -15.44 -17.75 -7.27
C ASN A 75 -14.34 -18.41 -8.11
N MET A 76 -13.06 -18.23 -7.74
CA MET A 76 -11.93 -18.90 -8.39
C MET A 76 -11.63 -20.22 -7.72
N THR A 77 -11.13 -21.17 -8.50
CA THR A 77 -10.54 -22.40 -7.94
C THR A 77 -9.15 -22.13 -7.34
N GLU A 78 -8.66 -23.04 -6.49
CA GLU A 78 -7.29 -22.92 -5.93
C GLU A 78 -6.24 -22.82 -7.04
N GLU A 79 -6.39 -23.58 -8.13
CA GLU A 79 -5.48 -23.54 -9.27
C GLU A 79 -5.50 -22.19 -9.98
N GLU A 80 -6.68 -21.61 -10.20
CA GLU A 80 -6.83 -20.29 -10.81
C GLU A 80 -6.21 -19.19 -9.94
N ILE A 81 -6.38 -19.26 -8.61
CA ILE A 81 -5.76 -18.34 -7.66
C ILE A 81 -4.24 -18.47 -7.70
N CYS A 82 -3.70 -19.69 -7.64
CA CYS A 82 -2.27 -19.94 -7.69
C CYS A 82 -1.65 -19.44 -9.00
N ALA A 83 -2.28 -19.71 -10.14
CA ALA A 83 -1.81 -19.21 -11.43
C ALA A 83 -1.82 -17.68 -11.50
N SER A 84 -2.85 -17.02 -10.97
CA SER A 84 -2.90 -15.56 -10.87
C SER A 84 -1.81 -14.99 -9.97
N ILE A 85 -1.56 -15.60 -8.81
CA ILE A 85 -0.48 -15.22 -7.90
C ILE A 85 0.89 -15.35 -8.59
N VAL A 86 1.13 -16.43 -9.32
CA VAL A 86 2.40 -16.60 -10.05
C VAL A 86 2.58 -15.51 -11.10
N ARG A 87 1.54 -15.16 -11.83
CA ARG A 87 1.59 -14.04 -12.80
C ARG A 87 1.91 -12.70 -12.13
N LEU A 88 1.31 -12.42 -10.98
CA LEU A 88 1.58 -11.18 -10.22
C LEU A 88 2.98 -11.18 -9.58
N GLY A 89 3.43 -12.32 -9.10
CA GLY A 89 4.68 -12.46 -8.35
C GLY A 89 5.92 -12.69 -9.21
N ALA A 90 5.76 -12.95 -10.50
CA ALA A 90 6.89 -13.23 -11.42
C ALA A 90 7.87 -12.04 -11.56
N GLU A 91 7.43 -10.84 -11.25
CA GLU A 91 8.23 -9.61 -11.38
C GLU A 91 8.92 -9.19 -10.07
N VAL A 92 8.76 -9.94 -8.97
CA VAL A 92 9.36 -9.54 -7.68
C VAL A 92 10.81 -9.98 -7.59
N PRO A 93 11.79 -9.05 -7.61
CA PRO A 93 13.21 -9.38 -7.69
C PRO A 93 13.82 -9.87 -6.37
N LEU A 94 13.08 -9.84 -5.25
CA LEU A 94 13.60 -10.22 -3.94
C LEU A 94 13.44 -11.73 -3.71
N ALA A 95 14.54 -12.46 -3.82
CA ALA A 95 14.62 -13.87 -3.49
C ALA A 95 15.09 -14.04 -2.05
N TYR A 96 14.30 -14.72 -1.24
CA TYR A 96 14.62 -15.09 0.13
C TYR A 96 14.94 -16.58 0.20
N THR A 97 15.74 -16.97 1.17
CA THR A 97 16.09 -18.37 1.46
C THR A 97 15.89 -18.69 2.93
N GLY A 98 15.43 -19.90 3.22
CA GLY A 98 15.22 -20.33 4.61
C GLY A 98 13.98 -19.71 5.25
N ALA A 99 14.05 -19.47 6.56
CA ALA A 99 13.00 -18.81 7.32
C ALA A 99 13.32 -17.32 7.48
N PHE A 100 12.33 -16.46 7.25
CA PHE A 100 12.45 -15.01 7.41
C PHE A 100 11.10 -14.39 7.72
N SER A 101 11.13 -13.19 8.31
CA SER A 101 9.93 -12.37 8.49
C SER A 101 9.99 -11.14 7.60
N LYS A 102 8.83 -10.70 7.14
CA LYS A 102 8.68 -9.50 6.31
C LYS A 102 7.47 -8.71 6.77
N GLU A 103 7.68 -7.45 7.03
CA GLU A 103 6.60 -6.50 7.20
C GLU A 103 6.07 -6.06 5.83
N PHE A 104 4.76 -6.08 5.70
CA PHE A 104 4.00 -5.51 4.59
C PHE A 104 3.32 -4.25 5.12
N ALA A 105 3.77 -3.12 4.63
CA ALA A 105 3.28 -1.81 5.01
C ALA A 105 3.26 -0.91 3.78
N GLY A 106 2.41 0.09 3.80
CA GLY A 106 2.38 1.08 2.72
C GLY A 106 1.20 2.03 2.84
N LYS A 107 1.35 3.20 2.23
CA LYS A 107 0.29 4.22 2.18
C LYS A 107 -1.01 3.71 1.52
N ASP A 108 -0.90 2.72 0.67
CA ASP A 108 -2.02 2.13 -0.06
C ASP A 108 -2.71 0.99 0.74
N MET A 109 -2.20 0.66 1.93
CA MET A 109 -2.87 -0.29 2.82
C MET A 109 -3.96 0.42 3.61
N VAL A 110 -5.17 -0.06 3.46
CA VAL A 110 -6.37 0.52 4.06
C VAL A 110 -6.74 -0.26 5.34
N PRO A 111 -7.14 0.41 6.42
CA PRO A 111 -7.65 -0.24 7.62
C PRO A 111 -8.87 -1.11 7.33
N ASN A 112 -9.07 -2.13 8.17
CA ASN A 112 -10.21 -3.06 8.10
C ASN A 112 -10.44 -3.68 6.71
N THR A 113 -9.34 -3.93 6.00
CA THR A 113 -9.34 -4.41 4.61
C THR A 113 -8.60 -5.74 4.50
N SER A 114 -9.17 -6.67 3.74
CA SER A 114 -8.56 -7.97 3.50
C SER A 114 -7.54 -7.92 2.37
N TYR A 115 -6.35 -8.42 2.66
CA TYR A 115 -5.24 -8.62 1.74
C TYR A 115 -4.90 -10.10 1.64
N ILE A 116 -4.37 -10.50 0.52
CA ILE A 116 -3.84 -11.84 0.29
C ILE A 116 -2.33 -11.75 0.34
N VAL A 117 -1.73 -12.31 1.39
CA VAL A 117 -0.27 -12.52 1.45
C VAL A 117 0.05 -13.87 0.81
N TYR A 118 1.10 -13.91 0.00
CA TYR A 118 1.42 -15.12 -0.76
C TYR A 118 2.92 -15.39 -0.83
N ALA A 119 3.24 -16.65 -1.10
CA ALA A 119 4.59 -17.12 -1.32
C ALA A 119 4.64 -18.09 -2.51
N ILE A 120 5.62 -17.89 -3.37
CA ILE A 120 5.90 -18.73 -4.54
C ILE A 120 7.27 -19.36 -4.32
N PRO A 121 7.34 -20.63 -3.88
CA PRO A 121 8.60 -21.31 -3.69
C PRO A 121 9.14 -21.80 -5.04
N ILE A 122 10.47 -21.76 -5.18
CA ILE A 122 11.17 -22.22 -6.38
C ILE A 122 12.26 -23.20 -5.93
N ASP A 123 12.30 -24.37 -6.56
CA ASP A 123 13.29 -25.40 -6.28
C ASP A 123 14.66 -25.12 -6.91
N LYS A 124 15.61 -26.02 -6.71
CA LYS A 124 16.98 -25.91 -7.24
C LYS A 124 17.06 -26.07 -8.76
N GLU A 125 16.07 -26.66 -9.38
CA GLU A 125 15.93 -26.79 -10.84
C GLU A 125 15.20 -25.57 -11.46
N GLY A 126 14.72 -24.63 -10.63
CA GLY A 126 14.00 -23.44 -11.08
C GLY A 126 12.50 -23.67 -11.30
N LYS A 127 11.96 -24.81 -10.88
CA LYS A 127 10.54 -25.11 -10.99
C LYS A 127 9.76 -24.46 -9.85
N ILE A 128 8.58 -23.99 -10.16
CA ILE A 128 7.65 -23.42 -9.18
C ILE A 128 7.01 -24.56 -8.39
N GLY A 129 7.15 -24.52 -7.08
CA GLY A 129 6.51 -25.43 -6.15
C GLY A 129 5.10 -25.01 -5.80
N LYS A 130 4.52 -25.66 -4.77
CA LYS A 130 3.17 -25.35 -4.33
C LYS A 130 3.08 -23.92 -3.81
N VAL A 131 2.35 -23.06 -4.54
CA VAL A 131 2.03 -21.69 -4.12
C VAL A 131 1.17 -21.72 -2.86
N VAL A 132 1.49 -20.88 -1.91
CA VAL A 132 0.74 -20.75 -0.65
C VAL A 132 0.28 -19.31 -0.50
N TYR A 133 -0.94 -19.14 -0.03
CA TYR A 133 -1.48 -17.82 0.27
C TYR A 133 -2.35 -17.86 1.53
N LYS A 134 -2.53 -16.69 2.16
CA LYS A 134 -3.33 -16.50 3.36
C LYS A 134 -4.04 -15.16 3.29
N SER A 135 -5.32 -15.13 3.65
CA SER A 135 -6.04 -13.88 3.83
C SER A 135 -5.68 -13.25 5.17
N VAL A 136 -5.39 -11.96 5.16
CA VAL A 136 -5.08 -11.16 6.34
C VAL A 136 -5.92 -9.89 6.29
N THR A 137 -6.70 -9.63 7.35
CA THR A 137 -7.46 -8.39 7.45
C THR A 137 -6.70 -7.43 8.37
N THR A 138 -6.38 -6.24 7.87
CA THR A 138 -5.76 -5.17 8.65
C THR A 138 -6.65 -4.75 9.81
N GLY A 139 -6.03 -4.16 10.84
CA GLY A 139 -6.73 -3.72 12.05
C GLY A 139 -7.79 -2.67 11.77
N THR A 140 -8.75 -2.57 12.68
CA THR A 140 -9.76 -1.51 12.67
C THR A 140 -9.19 -0.26 13.36
N PRO A 141 -9.46 0.96 12.87
CA PRO A 141 -9.06 2.17 13.55
C PRO A 141 -9.61 2.24 14.99
N VAL A 142 -8.75 2.60 15.92
CA VAL A 142 -9.11 2.88 17.30
C VAL A 142 -9.19 4.40 17.47
N TYR A 143 -10.34 4.90 17.90
CA TYR A 143 -10.58 6.36 17.97
C TYR A 143 -10.33 6.95 19.36
N ASP A 144 -9.97 6.13 20.31
CA ASP A 144 -9.64 6.48 21.69
C ASP A 144 -8.15 6.25 21.99
N GLY A 145 -7.32 6.31 20.96
CA GLY A 145 -5.87 6.15 21.07
C GLY A 145 -5.22 7.19 21.98
N THR A 146 -4.02 6.89 22.40
CA THR A 146 -3.23 7.73 23.30
C THR A 146 -2.19 8.56 22.56
N GLY A 147 -2.16 8.47 21.24
CA GLY A 147 -1.28 9.27 20.41
C GLY A 147 -1.61 10.75 20.47
N GLU A 148 -0.60 11.57 20.71
CA GLU A 148 -0.79 13.01 20.89
C GLU A 148 0.02 13.80 19.84
N ILE A 149 -0.55 14.93 19.38
CA ILE A 149 0.20 15.97 18.69
C ILE A 149 0.87 16.82 19.75
N THR A 150 2.19 16.71 19.87
CA THR A 150 2.98 17.38 20.91
C THR A 150 3.35 18.82 20.54
N SER A 151 3.44 19.13 19.25
CA SER A 151 3.57 20.50 18.78
C SER A 151 3.11 20.67 17.34
N VAL A 152 2.65 21.88 17.02
CA VAL A 152 2.41 22.36 15.67
C VAL A 152 3.04 23.74 15.54
N THR A 153 3.99 23.89 14.64
CA THR A 153 4.65 25.16 14.40
C THR A 153 4.62 25.51 12.91
N PHE A 154 4.60 26.80 12.63
CA PHE A 154 4.69 27.32 11.28
C PHE A 154 6.06 27.95 11.12
N PRO A 155 6.99 27.34 10.37
CA PRO A 155 8.29 27.96 10.09
C PRO A 155 8.11 29.30 9.39
N ASP A 156 9.06 30.20 9.56
CA ASP A 156 9.03 31.62 9.11
C ASP A 156 8.82 31.86 7.60
N GLN A 157 8.64 30.80 6.83
CA GLN A 157 8.46 30.88 5.38
C GLN A 157 7.01 30.60 4.94
N VAL A 158 6.06 31.27 5.57
CA VAL A 158 4.72 31.35 5.00
C VAL A 158 4.77 32.31 3.82
N THR A 159 4.67 31.79 2.63
CA THR A 159 4.55 32.61 1.41
C THR A 159 3.07 32.67 0.99
N PRO A 160 2.67 33.63 0.15
CA PRO A 160 1.30 33.68 -0.38
C PRO A 160 0.88 32.41 -1.13
N GLU A 161 1.82 31.57 -1.49
CA GLU A 161 1.61 30.38 -2.35
C GLU A 161 1.84 29.07 -1.61
N LYS A 162 2.51 29.10 -0.45
CA LYS A 162 2.94 27.91 0.25
C LYS A 162 2.89 28.09 1.76
N LEU A 163 2.24 27.17 2.44
CA LEU A 163 2.24 27.08 3.89
C LEU A 163 3.02 25.84 4.32
N LEU A 164 4.07 26.04 5.08
CA LEU A 164 4.82 24.96 5.70
C LEU A 164 4.32 24.76 7.13
N VAL A 165 4.13 23.55 7.53
CA VAL A 165 3.79 23.17 8.90
C VAL A 165 4.78 22.13 9.40
N ASP A 166 5.14 22.27 10.66
CA ASP A 166 5.97 21.33 11.40
C ASP A 166 5.11 20.71 12.50
N ILE A 167 4.91 19.41 12.42
CA ILE A 167 4.10 18.63 13.35
C ILE A 167 4.99 17.65 14.07
N SER A 168 4.97 17.65 15.39
CA SER A 168 5.59 16.64 16.24
C SER A 168 4.52 15.83 16.96
N VAL A 169 4.78 14.56 17.13
CA VAL A 169 3.83 13.62 17.75
C VAL A 169 4.55 12.76 18.80
N SER A 170 3.76 12.08 19.64
CA SER A 170 4.28 11.08 20.58
C SER A 170 4.74 9.80 19.86
N ASP A 171 5.59 9.01 20.54
CA ASP A 171 6.29 7.85 19.94
C ASP A 171 5.35 6.71 19.51
N ASN A 172 4.15 6.66 20.06
CA ASN A 172 3.16 5.62 19.75
C ASN A 172 2.30 5.93 18.51
N VAL A 173 2.49 7.07 17.86
CA VAL A 173 1.74 7.46 16.66
C VAL A 173 2.33 6.79 15.41
N GLU A 174 1.53 6.04 14.68
CA GLU A 174 1.94 5.42 13.41
C GLU A 174 1.91 6.41 12.24
N PHE A 175 0.86 7.22 12.16
CA PHE A 175 0.72 8.25 11.13
C PHE A 175 -0.16 9.40 11.58
N VAL A 176 -0.08 10.50 10.83
CA VAL A 176 -0.91 11.69 11.04
C VAL A 176 -1.69 11.98 9.77
N ARG A 177 -2.99 12.20 9.92
CA ARG A 177 -3.81 12.76 8.85
C ARG A 177 -3.98 14.25 9.05
N VAL A 178 -3.75 15.01 7.99
CA VAL A 178 -3.82 16.47 8.00
C VAL A 178 -4.83 16.94 6.96
N LEU A 179 -5.72 17.82 7.40
CA LEU A 179 -6.71 18.48 6.55
C LEU A 179 -6.56 20.00 6.64
N TRP A 180 -6.70 20.64 5.49
CA TRP A 180 -6.78 22.09 5.40
C TRP A 180 -8.18 22.51 4.95
N GLU A 181 -8.77 23.43 5.70
CA GLU A 181 -10.06 24.00 5.35
C GLU A 181 -9.90 25.52 5.22
N SER A 182 -10.42 26.10 4.15
CA SER A 182 -10.56 27.54 4.02
C SER A 182 -11.91 27.99 4.58
N GLY A 183 -11.98 29.11 5.29
CA GLY A 183 -13.25 29.62 5.79
C GLY A 183 -13.14 30.51 7.03
N THR A 184 -14.28 30.76 7.65
CA THR A 184 -14.42 31.64 8.83
C THR A 184 -14.32 30.88 10.16
N GLY A 185 -14.14 29.59 10.13
CA GLY A 185 -14.00 28.74 11.31
C GLY A 185 -13.70 27.29 10.91
N PRO A 186 -13.19 26.47 11.83
CA PRO A 186 -12.99 25.08 11.59
C PRO A 186 -14.33 24.41 11.30
N GLY A 187 -14.39 23.59 10.25
CA GLY A 187 -15.59 22.82 9.89
C GLY A 187 -16.03 21.88 11.01
N SER A 188 -17.20 21.31 10.87
CA SER A 188 -17.85 20.45 11.88
C SER A 188 -17.56 18.95 11.72
N LEU A 189 -16.54 18.57 10.95
CA LEU A 189 -16.18 17.16 10.76
C LEU A 189 -15.75 16.54 12.10
N ASP A 190 -16.43 15.48 12.49
CA ASP A 190 -16.02 14.70 13.66
C ASP A 190 -14.85 13.77 13.35
N LEU A 191 -14.20 13.28 14.39
CA LEU A 191 -13.04 12.40 14.30
C LEU A 191 -13.35 11.13 13.49
N LYS A 192 -14.51 10.54 13.68
CA LYS A 192 -14.92 9.33 12.97
C LYS A 192 -15.05 9.57 11.46
N THR A 193 -15.62 10.68 11.06
CA THR A 193 -15.71 11.10 9.67
C THR A 193 -14.34 11.36 9.08
N ILE A 194 -13.45 11.97 9.84
CA ILE A 194 -12.06 12.22 9.47
C ILE A 194 -11.32 10.90 9.21
N MET A 195 -11.56 9.90 10.03
CA MET A 195 -10.87 8.61 9.96
C MET A 195 -11.50 7.63 8.96
N ALA A 196 -12.72 7.84 8.55
CA ALA A 196 -13.44 6.91 7.66
C ALA A 196 -12.93 6.86 6.22
N ASP A 197 -11.94 7.68 5.87
CA ASP A 197 -11.33 7.74 4.53
C ASP A 197 -12.36 7.89 3.40
N GLU A 198 -13.45 8.59 3.67
CA GLU A 198 -14.46 8.80 2.66
C GLU A 198 -14.02 9.88 1.68
N ASP A 199 -13.36 9.44 0.64
CA ASP A 199 -13.01 10.19 -0.58
C ASP A 199 -14.26 10.80 -1.27
N SER A 200 -15.44 10.47 -0.78
CA SER A 200 -16.73 10.85 -1.37
C SER A 200 -17.10 12.33 -1.20
N ARG A 201 -16.34 13.13 -0.46
CA ARG A 201 -16.76 14.49 -0.06
C ARG A 201 -15.88 15.63 -0.55
N ASN A 202 -14.98 15.42 -1.48
CA ASN A 202 -14.01 16.44 -1.93
C ASN A 202 -13.10 16.97 -0.78
N VAL A 203 -12.91 16.18 0.26
CA VAL A 203 -12.01 16.51 1.36
C VAL A 203 -10.67 15.86 1.06
N HIS A 204 -9.66 16.66 0.76
CA HIS A 204 -8.32 16.18 0.49
C HIS A 204 -7.58 16.02 1.82
N TRP A 205 -7.40 14.77 2.26
CA TRP A 205 -6.53 14.42 3.36
C TRP A 205 -5.11 14.17 2.87
N TYR A 206 -4.18 14.68 3.62
CA TYR A 206 -2.79 14.31 3.49
C TYR A 206 -2.45 13.38 4.65
N GLU A 207 -1.88 12.23 4.33
CA GLU A 207 -1.46 11.26 5.33
C GLU A 207 0.05 11.14 5.32
N TYR A 208 0.63 11.21 6.50
CA TYR A 208 2.06 11.17 6.71
C TYR A 208 2.38 10.12 7.76
N ALA A 209 3.23 9.13 7.40
CA ALA A 209 3.83 8.26 8.39
C ALA A 209 4.69 9.09 9.35
N THR A 210 4.74 8.70 10.61
CA THR A 210 5.53 9.43 11.64
C THR A 210 6.98 9.63 11.21
N ALA A 211 7.57 8.63 10.55
CA ALA A 211 8.93 8.72 10.00
C ALA A 211 9.08 9.80 8.91
N ASP A 212 7.98 10.21 8.27
CA ASP A 212 7.97 11.20 7.19
C ASP A 212 7.61 12.61 7.66
N LEU A 213 7.11 12.77 8.90
CA LEU A 213 6.75 14.08 9.46
C LEU A 213 7.88 15.13 9.37
N PRO A 214 9.16 14.79 9.64
CA PRO A 214 10.26 15.73 9.43
C PRO A 214 10.42 16.20 7.99
N LYS A 215 9.94 15.45 7.01
CA LYS A 215 10.02 15.78 5.57
C LYS A 215 8.97 16.80 5.13
N LEU A 216 7.96 17.07 5.95
CA LEU A 216 7.04 18.19 5.72
C LEU A 216 7.75 19.54 5.72
N LYS A 217 8.97 19.59 6.24
CA LYS A 217 9.84 20.78 6.29
C LYS A 217 10.55 21.06 4.97
N THR A 218 10.63 20.12 4.06
CA THR A 218 11.47 20.24 2.86
C THR A 218 10.66 20.63 1.63
N GLU A 219 11.23 21.55 0.86
CA GLU A 219 10.65 22.12 -0.36
C GLU A 219 10.40 21.08 -1.48
N ASP A 220 11.04 19.92 -1.41
CA ASP A 220 11.15 18.98 -2.52
C ASP A 220 10.06 17.92 -2.57
N ASN A 221 9.24 17.83 -1.55
CA ASN A 221 8.16 16.85 -1.54
C ASN A 221 6.81 17.54 -1.67
N ASN A 222 5.95 16.98 -2.48
CA ASN A 222 4.56 17.36 -2.73
C ASN A 222 3.68 17.59 -1.47
N GLY A 223 4.26 17.65 -0.28
CA GLY A 223 3.62 17.96 0.99
C GLY A 223 3.50 19.45 1.31
N GLY A 224 3.96 20.32 0.45
CA GLY A 224 3.65 21.74 0.56
C GLY A 224 2.18 21.95 0.20
N LEU A 225 1.40 22.39 1.16
CA LEU A 225 0.01 22.74 0.94
C LEU A 225 -0.04 24.00 0.12
N TYR A 226 -0.51 23.87 -1.11
CA TYR A 226 -0.67 25.02 -1.99
C TYR A 226 -1.86 25.85 -1.48
N ILE A 227 -1.58 27.05 -1.07
CA ILE A 227 -2.62 28.05 -0.78
C ILE A 227 -3.06 28.62 -2.11
N THR A 228 -4.27 28.26 -2.51
CA THR A 228 -4.82 28.71 -3.79
C THR A 228 -5.42 30.14 -3.74
N SER A 229 -5.52 30.72 -2.55
CA SER A 229 -6.17 32.01 -2.34
C SER A 229 -5.39 32.86 -1.33
N PRO A 230 -4.43 33.66 -1.76
CA PRO A 230 -3.72 34.60 -0.89
C PRO A 230 -4.68 35.52 -0.13
N GLY A 231 -4.40 35.78 1.14
CA GLY A 231 -5.24 36.58 2.03
C GLY A 231 -6.42 35.85 2.66
N SER A 232 -6.62 34.56 2.36
CA SER A 232 -7.63 33.73 3.00
C SER A 232 -7.14 33.15 4.33
N THR A 233 -8.08 32.87 5.23
CA THR A 233 -7.79 32.13 6.46
C THR A 233 -7.96 30.64 6.23
N TYR A 234 -7.00 29.86 6.69
CA TYR A 234 -7.01 28.42 6.63
C TYR A 234 -6.95 27.81 8.03
N TYR A 235 -7.66 26.72 8.22
CA TYR A 235 -7.65 25.93 9.44
C TYR A 235 -6.97 24.61 9.18
N LEU A 236 -5.92 24.32 9.93
CA LEU A 236 -5.27 23.02 9.96
C LEU A 236 -6.00 22.13 10.95
N ARG A 237 -6.35 20.95 10.52
CA ARG A 237 -6.77 19.86 11.40
C ARG A 237 -5.80 18.71 11.23
N ALA A 238 -5.35 18.16 12.33
CA ALA A 238 -4.48 17.00 12.33
C ALA A 238 -5.04 15.97 13.32
N VAL A 239 -4.99 14.71 12.91
CA VAL A 239 -5.43 13.56 13.68
C VAL A 239 -4.32 12.55 13.72
N THR A 240 -3.97 12.09 14.92
CA THR A 240 -3.03 11.01 15.14
C THR A 240 -3.73 9.67 15.03
N VAL A 241 -2.99 8.67 14.61
CA VAL A 241 -3.41 7.27 14.57
C VAL A 241 -2.29 6.42 15.16
N ASP A 242 -2.65 5.67 16.23
CA ASP A 242 -1.76 4.80 16.99
C ASP A 242 -1.65 3.41 16.36
#